data_4268450ad5ce612031c7eff3c325ec58
#
_entry.id   4268450ad5ce612031c7eff3c325ec58
#
_cell.length_a   1.000
_cell.length_b   1.000
_cell.length_c   1.000
_cell.angle_alpha   90.00
_cell.angle_beta   90.00
_cell.angle_gamma   90.00
#
_symmetry.space_group_name_H-M   'P 1'
#
loop_
_entity.id
_entity.type
_entity.pdbx_description
1 polymer ?
#
loop_
_entity_poly.entity_id
_entity_poly.type
_entity_poly.pdbx_seq_one_letter_code
_entity_poly.pdbx_strand_id
1 'polypeptide(L)'
;ISRMEELEAMVEDGRMATLPKKEQALLGKELDKLQKNLGGVRDMTSLPQAIFVVDSKREEIAIREANRLHIPVVSLLDTNSDPDVVEYGIPANDDAIRSVALMCEIAADAVLAGTGKEQITAEEMSATEAPVAE
;
A
#
# COMPACT_ATOMS: atom_id res chain seq x y z
N ILE A 1 9.01 9.69 -6.40
CA ILE A 1 9.19 10.15 -5.02
C ILE A 1 9.75 11.57 -5.01
N SER A 2 10.92 11.87 -5.58
CA SER A 2 11.55 13.21 -5.56
C SER A 2 10.62 14.36 -5.95
N ARG A 3 9.73 14.16 -6.94
CA ARG A 3 8.74 15.20 -7.31
C ARG A 3 7.69 15.43 -6.22
N MET A 4 7.29 14.38 -5.51
CA MET A 4 6.36 14.48 -4.38
C MET A 4 7.01 15.27 -3.23
N GLU A 5 8.25 14.93 -2.88
CA GLU A 5 9.02 15.61 -1.83
C GLU A 5 9.26 17.10 -2.17
N GLU A 6 9.54 17.41 -3.43
CA GLU A 6 9.68 18.81 -3.89
C GLU A 6 8.39 19.60 -3.68
N LEU A 7 7.24 19.02 -4.04
CA LEU A 7 5.94 19.68 -3.88
C LEU A 7 5.56 19.81 -2.40
N GLU A 8 5.85 18.83 -1.58
CA GLU A 8 5.67 18.91 -0.12
C GLU A 8 6.51 20.02 0.48
N ALA A 9 7.79 20.09 0.14
CA ALA A 9 8.67 21.17 0.57
C ALA A 9 8.17 22.57 0.12
N MET A 10 7.59 22.66 -1.09
CA MET A 10 6.99 23.93 -1.56
C MET A 10 5.75 24.35 -0.76
N VAL A 11 5.02 23.39 -0.19
CA VAL A 11 3.90 23.68 0.71
C VAL A 11 4.42 24.14 2.07
N GLU A 12 5.39 23.41 2.65
CA GLU A 12 5.95 23.69 3.97
C GLU A 12 6.66 25.04 4.07
N ASP A 13 7.45 25.39 3.08
CA ASP A 13 8.21 26.64 3.05
C ASP A 13 7.41 27.84 2.52
N GLY A 14 6.14 27.64 2.16
CA GLY A 14 5.21 28.68 1.70
C GLY A 14 5.41 29.13 0.27
N ARG A 15 6.37 28.58 -0.49
CA ARG A 15 6.57 28.91 -1.91
C ARG A 15 5.32 28.67 -2.74
N MET A 16 4.54 27.65 -2.41
CA MET A 16 3.28 27.38 -3.11
C MET A 16 2.29 28.55 -2.98
N ALA A 17 2.22 29.22 -1.83
CA ALA A 17 1.32 30.33 -1.58
C ALA A 17 1.68 31.60 -2.40
N THR A 18 2.91 31.72 -2.91
CA THR A 18 3.35 32.85 -3.75
C THR A 18 2.96 32.72 -5.22
N LEU A 19 2.54 31.54 -5.64
CA LEU A 19 2.12 31.27 -7.03
C LEU A 19 0.70 31.78 -7.31
N PRO A 20 0.33 31.97 -8.60
CA PRO A 20 -1.04 32.26 -8.99
C PRO A 20 -2.01 31.15 -8.54
N LYS A 21 -3.24 31.50 -8.11
CA LYS A 21 -4.24 30.54 -7.61
C LYS A 21 -4.50 29.35 -8.54
N LYS A 22 -4.45 29.55 -9.86
CA LYS A 22 -4.62 28.48 -10.85
C LYS A 22 -3.47 27.46 -10.77
N GLU A 23 -2.28 27.95 -10.57
CA GLU A 23 -1.06 27.14 -10.49
C GLU A 23 -1.01 26.36 -9.16
N GLN A 24 -1.37 27.02 -8.04
CA GLN A 24 -1.54 26.37 -6.74
C GLN A 24 -2.52 25.20 -6.83
N ALA A 25 -3.67 25.39 -7.49
CA ALA A 25 -4.68 24.35 -7.65
C ALA A 25 -4.19 23.18 -8.51
N LEU A 26 -3.37 23.42 -9.53
CA LEU A 26 -2.79 22.38 -10.37
C LEU A 26 -1.74 21.56 -9.62
N LEU A 27 -0.80 22.24 -8.94
CA LEU A 27 0.24 21.59 -8.16
C LEU A 27 -0.33 20.85 -6.93
N GLY A 28 -1.38 21.38 -6.29
CA GLY A 28 -2.09 20.70 -5.22
C GLY A 28 -2.69 19.38 -5.69
N LYS A 29 -3.40 19.38 -6.83
CA LYS A 29 -3.95 18.14 -7.41
C LYS A 29 -2.86 17.14 -7.84
N GLU A 30 -1.72 17.64 -8.32
CA GLU A 30 -0.57 16.79 -8.63
C GLU A 30 -0.03 16.13 -7.36
N LEU A 31 0.15 16.90 -6.29
CA LEU A 31 0.61 16.39 -4.99
C LEU A 31 -0.33 15.35 -4.42
N ASP A 32 -1.64 15.63 -4.36
CA ASP A 32 -2.66 14.68 -3.88
C ASP A 32 -2.60 13.34 -4.65
N LYS A 33 -2.46 13.43 -5.98
CA LYS A 33 -2.34 12.23 -6.83
C LYS A 33 -1.05 11.45 -6.54
N LEU A 34 0.07 12.14 -6.36
CA LEU A 34 1.35 11.50 -6.05
C LEU A 34 1.32 10.86 -4.66
N GLN A 35 0.77 11.54 -3.65
CA GLN A 35 0.61 10.99 -2.30
C GLN A 35 -0.28 9.75 -2.29
N LYS A 36 -1.42 9.81 -2.98
CA LYS A 36 -2.31 8.65 -3.10
C LYS A 36 -1.66 7.44 -3.76
N ASN A 37 -0.83 7.66 -4.78
CA ASN A 37 -0.25 6.57 -5.58
C ASN A 37 1.10 6.07 -5.04
N LEU A 38 1.88 6.95 -4.41
CA LEU A 38 3.27 6.67 -4.00
C LEU A 38 3.49 6.76 -2.49
N GLY A 39 2.50 7.22 -1.71
CA GLY A 39 2.64 7.39 -0.27
C GLY A 39 3.05 6.12 0.44
N GLY A 40 2.49 4.98 0.04
CA GLY A 40 2.80 3.68 0.66
C GLY A 40 4.23 3.16 0.40
N VAL A 41 4.94 3.73 -0.59
CA VAL A 41 6.31 3.34 -0.93
C VAL A 41 7.33 4.45 -0.66
N ARG A 42 6.92 5.53 -0.01
CA ARG A 42 7.76 6.70 0.27
C ARG A 42 9.04 6.32 1.03
N ASP A 43 8.89 5.56 2.09
CA ASP A 43 9.98 5.22 3.01
C ASP A 43 10.68 3.91 2.65
N MET A 44 10.30 3.32 1.50
CA MET A 44 10.87 2.06 1.05
C MET A 44 12.24 2.29 0.41
N THR A 45 13.30 1.87 1.11
CA THR A 45 14.71 2.04 0.69
C THR A 45 15.27 0.85 -0.06
N SER A 46 14.59 -0.30 -0.02
CA SER A 46 15.01 -1.55 -0.67
C SER A 46 13.79 -2.30 -1.22
N LEU A 47 14.04 -3.30 -2.06
CA LEU A 47 12.98 -4.18 -2.53
C LEU A 47 12.37 -4.95 -1.35
N PRO A 48 11.05 -5.21 -1.36
CA PRO A 48 10.40 -5.98 -0.32
C PRO A 48 10.89 -7.43 -0.35
N GLN A 49 10.93 -8.07 0.81
CA GLN A 49 11.32 -9.47 0.95
C GLN A 49 10.20 -10.44 0.55
N ALA A 50 8.95 -9.99 0.58
CA ALA A 50 7.76 -10.69 0.10
C ALA A 50 6.67 -9.67 -0.23
N ILE A 51 5.71 -10.05 -1.04
CA ILE A 51 4.47 -9.28 -1.25
C ILE A 51 3.27 -10.11 -0.87
N PHE A 52 2.26 -9.46 -0.28
CA PHE A 52 0.95 -10.05 0.00
C PHE A 52 -0.08 -9.44 -0.96
N VAL A 53 -0.80 -10.30 -1.68
CA VAL A 53 -1.75 -9.91 -2.73
C VAL A 53 -3.12 -10.48 -2.39
N VAL A 54 -4.14 -9.64 -2.40
CA VAL A 54 -5.52 -10.04 -2.07
C VAL A 54 -6.22 -10.66 -3.28
N ASP A 55 -6.13 -10.06 -4.44
CA ASP A 55 -6.76 -10.51 -5.69
C ASP A 55 -5.68 -10.74 -6.75
N SER A 56 -5.27 -12.00 -6.92
CA SER A 56 -4.19 -12.36 -7.84
C SER A 56 -4.55 -12.09 -9.31
N LYS A 57 -5.84 -12.15 -9.65
CA LYS A 57 -6.31 -11.92 -11.01
C LYS A 57 -6.26 -10.44 -11.37
N ARG A 58 -6.65 -9.58 -10.44
CA ARG A 58 -6.66 -8.13 -10.64
C ARG A 58 -5.26 -7.55 -10.62
N GLU A 59 -4.41 -8.08 -9.76
CA GLU A 59 -3.03 -7.61 -9.53
C GLU A 59 -1.98 -8.43 -10.30
N GLU A 60 -2.37 -9.06 -11.40
CA GLU A 60 -1.49 -9.88 -12.25
C GLU A 60 -0.18 -9.17 -12.63
N ILE A 61 -0.22 -7.84 -12.84
CA ILE A 61 0.97 -7.06 -13.20
C ILE A 61 1.97 -7.05 -12.04
N ALA A 62 1.50 -6.81 -10.82
CA ALA A 62 2.35 -6.80 -9.62
C ALA A 62 2.99 -8.16 -9.37
N ILE A 63 2.20 -9.24 -9.52
CA ILE A 63 2.69 -10.62 -9.39
C ILE A 63 3.77 -10.91 -10.43
N ARG A 64 3.55 -10.54 -11.69
CA ARG A 64 4.52 -10.73 -12.78
C ARG A 64 5.82 -9.97 -12.53
N GLU A 65 5.74 -8.74 -12.01
CA GLU A 65 6.90 -7.94 -11.65
C GLU A 65 7.66 -8.55 -10.47
N ALA A 66 6.96 -9.01 -9.42
CA ALA A 66 7.55 -9.67 -8.27
C ALA A 66 8.29 -10.96 -8.68
N ASN A 67 7.64 -11.81 -9.48
CA ASN A 67 8.24 -13.04 -9.99
C ASN A 67 9.52 -12.76 -10.82
N ARG A 68 9.51 -11.68 -11.61
CA ARG A 68 10.70 -11.26 -12.38
C ARG A 68 11.86 -10.81 -11.50
N LEU A 69 11.54 -10.25 -10.33
CA LEU A 69 12.52 -9.80 -9.33
C LEU A 69 12.85 -10.88 -8.29
N HIS A 70 12.28 -12.07 -8.42
CA HIS A 70 12.41 -13.17 -7.46
C HIS A 70 11.95 -12.79 -6.03
N ILE A 71 10.89 -11.99 -5.96
CA ILE A 71 10.25 -11.63 -4.69
C ILE A 71 9.11 -12.64 -4.44
N PRO A 72 9.12 -13.36 -3.32
CA PRO A 72 8.07 -14.31 -2.99
C PRO A 72 6.69 -13.65 -2.93
N VAL A 73 5.70 -14.30 -3.53
CA VAL A 73 4.32 -13.83 -3.60
C VAL A 73 3.44 -14.70 -2.72
N VAL A 74 2.82 -14.10 -1.71
CA VAL A 74 1.74 -14.70 -0.91
C VAL A 74 0.44 -14.10 -1.42
N SER A 75 -0.51 -14.92 -1.85
CA SER A 75 -1.78 -14.40 -2.39
C SER A 75 -2.99 -15.18 -1.93
N LEU A 76 -4.12 -14.47 -1.78
CA LEU A 76 -5.41 -15.14 -1.67
C LEU A 76 -5.77 -15.70 -3.05
N LEU A 77 -6.27 -16.93 -3.05
CA LEU A 77 -6.70 -17.64 -4.24
C LEU A 77 -8.19 -17.94 -4.14
N ASP A 78 -8.98 -17.27 -4.95
CA ASP A 78 -10.40 -17.57 -5.17
C ASP A 78 -10.56 -18.45 -6.42
N THR A 79 -11.77 -18.78 -6.78
CA THR A 79 -12.12 -19.70 -7.87
C THR A 79 -11.67 -19.28 -9.26
N ASN A 80 -11.40 -17.99 -9.47
CA ASN A 80 -10.93 -17.39 -10.74
C ASN A 80 -9.41 -17.19 -10.78
N SER A 81 -8.69 -17.54 -9.71
CA SER A 81 -7.27 -17.34 -9.54
C SER A 81 -6.45 -18.48 -10.13
N ASP A 82 -5.26 -18.16 -10.64
CA ASP A 82 -4.28 -19.13 -11.12
C ASP A 82 -3.26 -19.43 -10.01
N PRO A 83 -3.23 -20.68 -9.47
CA PRO A 83 -2.30 -21.03 -8.40
C PRO A 83 -0.84 -21.12 -8.87
N ASP A 84 -0.60 -21.31 -10.17
CA ASP A 84 0.75 -21.54 -10.69
C ASP A 84 1.60 -20.25 -10.77
N VAL A 85 0.96 -19.09 -10.63
CA VAL A 85 1.66 -17.79 -10.71
C VAL A 85 2.13 -17.26 -9.35
N VAL A 86 1.73 -17.90 -8.24
CA VAL A 86 2.08 -17.48 -6.87
C VAL A 86 2.87 -18.58 -6.15
N GLU A 87 3.79 -18.18 -5.29
CA GLU A 87 4.60 -19.14 -4.53
C GLU A 87 3.84 -19.71 -3.32
N TYR A 88 3.06 -18.87 -2.65
CA TYR A 88 2.25 -19.23 -1.48
C TYR A 88 0.80 -18.82 -1.69
N GLY A 89 -0.03 -19.76 -2.09
CA GLY A 89 -1.46 -19.54 -2.28
C GLY A 89 -2.28 -19.88 -1.03
N ILE A 90 -3.14 -18.97 -0.62
CA ILE A 90 -4.07 -19.13 0.50
C ILE A 90 -5.49 -19.24 -0.06
N PRO A 91 -6.16 -20.39 -0.02
CA PRO A 91 -7.54 -20.51 -0.48
C PRO A 91 -8.46 -19.63 0.37
N ALA A 92 -9.02 -18.58 -0.22
CA ALA A 92 -9.91 -17.66 0.47
C ALA A 92 -10.75 -16.85 -0.54
N ASN A 93 -11.86 -16.28 -0.05
CA ASN A 93 -12.65 -15.34 -0.84
C ASN A 93 -11.98 -13.95 -0.83
N ASP A 94 -11.74 -13.40 -2.01
CA ASP A 94 -11.07 -12.12 -2.23
C ASP A 94 -12.03 -10.93 -2.47
N ASP A 95 -13.35 -11.19 -2.58
CA ASP A 95 -14.39 -10.17 -2.80
C ASP A 95 -15.06 -9.70 -1.50
N ALA A 96 -15.19 -10.58 -0.50
CA ALA A 96 -15.92 -10.28 0.72
C ALA A 96 -15.07 -9.46 1.70
N ILE A 97 -15.51 -8.24 2.03
CA ILE A 97 -14.82 -7.31 2.94
C ILE A 97 -14.37 -7.99 4.26
N ARG A 98 -15.24 -8.83 4.85
CA ARG A 98 -14.90 -9.53 6.10
C ARG A 98 -13.83 -10.60 5.92
N SER A 99 -13.82 -11.30 4.77
CA SER A 99 -12.79 -12.28 4.45
C SER A 99 -11.44 -11.58 4.26
N VAL A 100 -11.43 -10.53 3.46
CA VAL A 100 -10.22 -9.74 3.19
C VAL A 100 -9.66 -9.14 4.48
N ALA A 101 -10.50 -8.54 5.32
CA ALA A 101 -10.08 -7.99 6.61
C ALA A 101 -9.42 -9.04 7.51
N LEU A 102 -10.05 -10.22 7.66
CA LEU A 102 -9.50 -11.32 8.44
C LEU A 102 -8.13 -11.79 7.90
N MET A 103 -8.00 -11.94 6.57
CA MET A 103 -6.75 -12.38 5.96
C MET A 103 -5.65 -11.33 6.08
N CYS A 104 -5.99 -10.05 5.99
CA CYS A 104 -5.03 -8.97 6.24
C CYS A 104 -4.55 -8.95 7.70
N GLU A 105 -5.45 -9.17 8.66
CA GLU A 105 -5.12 -9.29 10.08
C GLU A 105 -4.17 -10.47 10.34
N ILE A 106 -4.49 -11.65 9.82
CA ILE A 106 -3.63 -12.85 9.94
C ILE A 106 -2.25 -12.61 9.30
N ALA A 107 -2.21 -11.97 8.14
CA ALA A 107 -0.94 -11.66 7.48
C ALA A 107 -0.10 -10.66 8.29
N ALA A 108 -0.74 -9.64 8.87
CA ALA A 108 -0.07 -8.67 9.74
C ALA A 108 0.49 -9.33 11.00
N ASP A 109 -0.30 -10.18 11.66
CA ASP A 109 0.12 -10.94 12.84
C ASP A 109 1.31 -11.86 12.53
N ALA A 110 1.28 -12.53 11.38
CA ALA A 110 2.37 -13.38 10.94
C ALA A 110 3.68 -12.58 10.73
N VAL A 111 3.61 -11.39 10.15
CA VAL A 111 4.77 -10.49 9.97
C VAL A 111 5.28 -10.01 11.32
N LEU A 112 4.41 -9.61 12.23
CA LEU A 112 4.79 -9.17 13.57
C LEU A 112 5.47 -10.29 14.36
N ALA A 113 4.89 -11.50 14.33
CA ALA A 113 5.49 -12.66 14.97
C ALA A 113 6.87 -13.01 14.37
N GLY A 114 7.02 -12.94 13.05
CA GLY A 114 8.28 -13.20 12.37
C GLY A 114 9.36 -12.15 12.61
N THR A 115 8.98 -10.89 12.82
CA THR A 115 9.92 -9.78 13.09
C THR A 115 10.24 -9.61 14.57
N GLY A 116 9.59 -10.36 15.48
CA GLY A 116 9.76 -10.22 16.93
C GLY A 116 9.22 -8.92 17.51
N LYS A 117 8.40 -8.19 16.78
CA LYS A 117 7.69 -6.99 17.26
C LYS A 117 6.42 -7.42 17.98
N GLU A 118 6.10 -6.76 19.09
CA GLU A 118 4.82 -6.97 19.78
C GLU A 118 3.65 -6.57 18.86
N GLN A 119 2.52 -7.26 19.03
CA GLN A 119 1.29 -6.95 18.30
C GLN A 119 0.89 -5.51 18.54
N ILE A 120 0.65 -4.77 17.46
CA ILE A 120 0.01 -3.46 17.55
C ILE A 120 -1.42 -3.71 18.01
N THR A 121 -1.78 -3.21 19.18
CA THR A 121 -3.13 -3.38 19.71
C THR A 121 -4.13 -2.61 18.85
N ALA A 122 -5.38 -3.12 18.78
CA ALA A 122 -6.45 -2.48 17.99
C ALA A 122 -6.71 -1.01 18.39
N GLU A 123 -6.29 -0.61 19.58
CA GLU A 123 -6.34 0.77 20.06
C GLU A 123 -5.32 1.70 19.35
N GLU A 124 -4.16 1.21 19.01
CA GLU A 124 -3.15 1.98 18.26
C GLU A 124 -3.52 2.12 16.78
N MET A 125 -4.20 1.13 16.19
CA MET A 125 -4.73 1.21 14.82
C MET A 125 -5.84 2.26 14.70
N SER A 126 -6.72 2.39 15.70
CA SER A 126 -7.81 3.39 15.69
C SER A 126 -7.32 4.83 15.88
N ALA A 127 -6.14 5.02 16.47
CA ALA A 127 -5.52 6.33 16.65
C ALA A 127 -4.88 6.88 15.37
N THR A 128 -4.64 6.03 14.37
CA THR A 128 -3.99 6.42 13.11
C THR A 128 -5.01 6.81 12.02
N GLU A 129 -6.30 6.51 12.21
CA GLU A 129 -7.39 7.05 11.39
C GLU A 129 -7.71 8.49 11.84
N ALA A 130 -6.96 9.45 11.30
CA ALA A 130 -7.33 10.87 11.41
C ALA A 130 -8.70 11.06 10.74
N PRO A 131 -9.63 11.82 11.37
CA PRO A 131 -10.95 12.05 10.82
C PRO A 131 -10.81 12.77 9.48
N VAL A 132 -11.36 12.16 8.42
CA VAL A 132 -11.59 12.84 7.16
C VAL A 132 -12.63 13.93 7.48
N ALA A 133 -12.18 15.17 7.58
CA ALA A 133 -13.05 16.32 7.73
C ALA A 133 -13.99 16.41 6.52
N GLU A 134 -15.29 16.54 6.81
CA GLU A 134 -16.36 16.80 5.87
C GLU A 134 -16.12 18.08 5.03
#